data_90e4be12503d75ec1f0c5fa4815bff62
#
_entry.id   90e4be12503d75ec1f0c5fa4815bff62
#
_cell.length_a   1.000
_cell.length_b   1.000
_cell.length_c   1.000
_cell.angle_alpha   90.00
_cell.angle_beta   90.00
_cell.angle_gamma   90.00
#
_symmetry.space_group_name_H-M   'P 1'
#
loop_
_entity.id
_entity.type
_entity.pdbx_description
1 polymer ?
#
loop_
_entity_poly.entity_id
_entity_poly.type
_entity_poly.pdbx_seq_one_letter_code
_entity_poly.pdbx_strand_id
1 'polypeptide(L)'
;GNSGCCGVAISRRCFGETVEAMNVRFPHWFCGNYKQFNDREKYLPFDQHELVALIAPRPIYIASAEEDNWSDQKGEFLGGKGAEPVYALYGLGGIGCEEMPPVDTPYMNGPIAYHNRKGPHAVLPYDWEQFLRFADKYFKNK
;
A
#
# COMPACT_ATOMS: atom_id res chain seq x y z
N GLY A 1 3.76 -6.27 -2.24
CA GLY A 1 5.05 -5.79 -2.72
C GLY A 1 5.19 -4.30 -2.61
N ASN A 2 6.37 -3.79 -2.81
CA ASN A 2 6.63 -2.36 -2.84
C ASN A 2 5.97 -1.77 -4.10
N SER A 3 4.96 -0.95 -3.94
CA SER A 3 4.21 -0.40 -5.08
C SER A 3 3.81 1.05 -4.80
N GLY A 4 4.41 1.97 -5.52
CA GLY A 4 4.20 3.40 -5.41
C GLY A 4 2.77 3.89 -5.71
N CYS A 5 2.61 5.10 -6.23
CA CYS A 5 1.32 5.77 -6.39
C CYS A 5 0.30 5.05 -7.29
N CYS A 6 0.75 4.14 -8.13
CA CYS A 6 -0.13 3.34 -8.98
C CYS A 6 -0.45 1.96 -8.38
N GLY A 7 0.01 1.70 -7.17
CA GLY A 7 -0.28 0.54 -6.35
C GLY A 7 -1.07 0.91 -5.10
N VAL A 8 -0.38 1.07 -3.98
CA VAL A 8 -0.98 1.34 -2.66
C VAL A 8 -0.69 2.74 -2.14
N ALA A 9 0.44 3.35 -2.55
CA ALA A 9 0.83 4.66 -2.04
C ALA A 9 -0.13 5.77 -2.48
N ILE A 10 -0.49 6.64 -1.55
CA ILE A 10 -1.40 7.77 -1.80
C ILE A 10 -0.82 8.71 -2.86
N SER A 11 -1.46 8.79 -4.02
CA SER A 11 -1.02 9.58 -5.17
C SER A 11 -0.94 11.08 -4.86
N ARG A 12 -1.88 11.61 -4.06
CA ARG A 12 -1.94 13.03 -3.67
C ARG A 12 -0.77 13.49 -2.82
N ARG A 13 0.07 12.60 -2.34
CA ARG A 13 1.34 12.97 -1.70
C ARG A 13 2.36 13.54 -2.68
N CYS A 14 2.22 13.23 -3.98
CA CYS A 14 3.13 13.66 -5.04
C CYS A 14 4.61 13.37 -4.67
N PHE A 15 4.88 12.19 -4.12
CA PHE A 15 6.20 11.75 -3.68
C PHE A 15 6.59 10.45 -4.40
N GLY A 16 7.85 10.34 -4.79
CA GLY A 16 8.35 9.15 -5.48
C GLY A 16 7.72 8.98 -6.87
N GLU A 17 6.97 7.91 -7.08
CA GLU A 17 6.25 7.62 -8.33
C GLU A 17 5.02 8.52 -8.47
N THR A 18 5.16 9.70 -9.06
CA THR A 18 4.03 10.55 -9.41
C THR A 18 3.26 9.99 -10.62
N VAL A 19 2.02 10.45 -10.82
CA VAL A 19 1.21 10.05 -11.98
C VAL A 19 1.93 10.36 -13.29
N GLU A 20 2.57 11.53 -13.39
CA GLU A 20 3.35 11.90 -14.57
C GLU A 20 4.54 10.97 -14.78
N ALA A 21 5.34 10.75 -13.74
CA ALA A 21 6.51 9.89 -13.81
C ALA A 21 6.16 8.49 -14.34
N MET A 22 5.03 7.93 -13.86
CA MET A 22 4.56 6.62 -14.29
C MET A 22 4.02 6.63 -15.73
N ASN A 23 3.25 7.63 -16.12
CA ASN A 23 2.72 7.75 -17.48
C ASN A 23 3.82 8.00 -18.53
N VAL A 24 4.90 8.69 -18.16
CA VAL A 24 6.07 8.91 -19.03
C VAL A 24 6.91 7.64 -19.14
N ARG A 25 7.22 7.00 -18.01
CA ARG A 25 8.10 5.82 -17.96
C ARG A 25 7.43 4.56 -18.50
N PHE A 26 6.11 4.41 -18.25
CA PHE A 26 5.33 3.23 -18.61
C PHE A 26 4.00 3.62 -19.31
N PRO A 27 4.06 4.26 -20.48
CA PRO A 27 2.89 4.86 -21.15
C PRO A 27 1.80 3.85 -21.53
N HIS A 28 2.12 2.56 -21.51
CA HIS A 28 1.22 1.45 -21.87
C HIS A 28 0.52 0.83 -20.65
N TRP A 29 0.85 1.25 -19.43
CA TRP A 29 0.26 0.67 -18.20
C TRP A 29 -1.14 1.21 -17.91
N PHE A 30 -1.41 2.46 -18.32
CA PHE A 30 -2.64 3.16 -17.94
C PHE A 30 -3.43 3.64 -19.16
N CYS A 31 -4.74 3.81 -18.95
CA CYS A 31 -5.61 4.36 -19.97
C CYS A 31 -5.29 5.84 -20.27
N GLY A 32 -5.76 6.31 -21.44
CA GLY A 32 -5.52 7.69 -21.86
C GLY A 32 -6.09 8.75 -20.90
N ASN A 33 -7.20 8.43 -20.20
CA ASN A 33 -7.79 9.34 -19.26
C ASN A 33 -6.90 9.60 -18.03
N TYR A 34 -6.10 8.61 -17.61
CA TYR A 34 -5.20 8.78 -16.47
C TYR A 34 -4.09 9.81 -16.75
N LYS A 35 -3.68 9.97 -18.02
CA LYS A 35 -2.67 10.95 -18.43
C LYS A 35 -3.11 12.40 -18.22
N GLN A 36 -4.40 12.68 -18.08
CA GLN A 36 -4.92 14.01 -17.79
C GLN A 36 -4.57 14.49 -16.37
N PHE A 37 -4.13 13.57 -15.52
CA PHE A 37 -3.77 13.84 -14.12
C PHE A 37 -2.26 13.96 -13.89
N ASN A 38 -1.43 13.96 -14.95
CA ASN A 38 -0.02 14.30 -14.84
C ASN A 38 0.14 15.66 -14.13
N ASP A 39 0.94 15.72 -13.07
CA ASP A 39 1.11 16.88 -12.18
C ASP A 39 -0.20 17.48 -11.63
N ARG A 40 -1.25 16.68 -11.62
CA ARG A 40 -2.61 17.10 -11.23
C ARG A 40 -3.27 16.11 -10.30
N GLU A 41 -2.51 15.38 -9.50
CA GLU A 41 -2.98 14.33 -8.59
C GLU A 41 -4.08 14.81 -7.64
N LYS A 42 -4.04 16.10 -7.24
CA LYS A 42 -5.08 16.68 -6.38
C LYS A 42 -6.49 16.69 -6.99
N TYR A 43 -6.58 16.56 -8.31
CA TYR A 43 -7.86 16.52 -9.04
C TYR A 43 -8.33 15.11 -9.36
N LEU A 44 -7.57 14.07 -9.01
CA LEU A 44 -8.05 12.69 -9.12
C LEU A 44 -9.38 12.54 -8.36
N PRO A 45 -10.40 11.92 -8.94
CA PRO A 45 -11.68 11.69 -8.25
C PRO A 45 -11.61 10.57 -7.21
N PHE A 46 -10.48 9.87 -7.12
CA PHE A 46 -10.17 8.78 -6.18
C PHE A 46 -8.73 8.88 -5.71
N ASP A 47 -8.33 8.02 -4.75
CA ASP A 47 -6.93 7.78 -4.44
C ASP A 47 -6.72 6.31 -4.04
N GLN A 48 -5.48 5.86 -3.88
CA GLN A 48 -5.12 4.44 -3.79
C GLN A 48 -5.72 3.71 -2.57
N HIS A 49 -5.99 4.42 -1.47
CA HIS A 49 -6.69 3.82 -0.33
C HIS A 49 -8.09 3.29 -0.69
N GLU A 50 -8.75 3.86 -1.70
CA GLU A 50 -10.05 3.38 -2.17
C GLU A 50 -9.92 2.04 -2.90
N LEU A 51 -8.82 1.82 -3.66
CA LEU A 51 -8.52 0.51 -4.27
C LEU A 51 -8.24 -0.54 -3.19
N VAL A 52 -7.50 -0.18 -2.14
CA VAL A 52 -7.27 -1.06 -0.99
C VAL A 52 -8.60 -1.40 -0.31
N ALA A 53 -9.49 -0.42 -0.16
CA ALA A 53 -10.81 -0.60 0.44
C ALA A 53 -11.70 -1.60 -0.33
N LEU A 54 -11.56 -1.70 -1.66
CA LEU A 54 -12.29 -2.68 -2.48
C LEU A 54 -11.95 -4.15 -2.15
N ILE A 55 -10.85 -4.39 -1.44
CA ILE A 55 -10.45 -5.73 -1.02
C ILE A 55 -11.29 -6.19 0.18
N ALA A 56 -11.80 -5.26 1.00
CA ALA A 56 -12.59 -5.57 2.20
C ALA A 56 -13.75 -6.54 1.90
N PRO A 57 -14.08 -7.47 2.80
CA PRO A 57 -13.49 -7.73 4.12
C PRO A 57 -12.26 -8.67 4.08
N ARG A 58 -11.75 -9.01 2.90
CA ARG A 58 -10.61 -9.94 2.73
C ARG A 58 -9.33 -9.32 3.30
N PRO A 59 -8.43 -10.16 3.86
CA PRO A 59 -7.15 -9.68 4.36
C PRO A 59 -6.24 -9.17 3.24
N ILE A 60 -5.46 -8.13 3.54
CA ILE A 60 -4.43 -7.56 2.66
C ILE A 60 -3.13 -7.37 3.44
N TYR A 61 -2.01 -7.62 2.79
CA TYR A 61 -0.67 -7.34 3.31
C TYR A 61 0.03 -6.29 2.44
N ILE A 62 0.49 -5.21 3.05
CA ILE A 62 1.25 -4.13 2.43
C ILE A 62 2.69 -4.22 2.95
N ALA A 63 3.66 -4.27 2.04
CA ALA A 63 5.07 -4.37 2.36
C ALA A 63 5.85 -3.23 1.71
N SER A 64 6.64 -2.54 2.51
CA SER A 64 7.51 -1.45 2.11
C SER A 64 8.98 -1.78 2.39
N ALA A 65 9.89 -1.04 1.79
CA ALA A 65 11.32 -1.11 2.07
C ALA A 65 11.90 0.28 2.36
N GLU A 66 12.73 0.39 3.41
CA GLU A 66 13.24 1.66 3.96
C GLU A 66 13.99 2.51 2.93
N GLU A 67 14.75 1.86 2.04
CA GLU A 67 15.56 2.54 1.02
C GLU A 67 14.80 2.79 -0.29
N ASP A 68 13.55 2.32 -0.40
CA ASP A 68 12.73 2.48 -1.59
C ASP A 68 11.89 3.76 -1.55
N ASN A 69 12.59 4.89 -1.54
CA ASN A 69 11.92 6.20 -1.53
C ASN A 69 11.08 6.46 -2.78
N TRP A 70 11.36 5.72 -3.87
CA TRP A 70 10.58 5.83 -5.09
C TRP A 70 9.15 5.32 -4.93
N SER A 71 8.94 4.31 -4.10
CA SER A 71 7.61 3.74 -3.82
C SER A 71 6.81 4.50 -2.76
N ASP A 72 7.42 5.44 -2.02
CA ASP A 72 6.79 6.21 -0.94
C ASP A 72 6.22 5.32 0.19
N GLN A 73 7.08 4.80 1.05
CA GLN A 73 6.69 3.92 2.18
C GLN A 73 5.61 4.56 3.07
N LYS A 74 5.70 5.87 3.28
CA LYS A 74 4.69 6.61 4.05
C LYS A 74 3.36 6.65 3.32
N GLY A 75 3.39 6.84 2.01
CA GLY A 75 2.20 6.78 1.15
C GLY A 75 1.56 5.40 1.14
N GLU A 76 2.36 4.33 1.09
CA GLU A 76 1.89 2.94 1.16
C GLU A 76 1.20 2.67 2.51
N PHE A 77 1.80 3.09 3.62
CA PHE A 77 1.19 3.01 4.94
C PHE A 77 -0.16 3.76 5.01
N LEU A 78 -0.19 5.00 4.50
CA LEU A 78 -1.40 5.81 4.48
C LEU A 78 -2.49 5.23 3.57
N GLY A 79 -2.11 4.54 2.51
CA GLY A 79 -3.04 3.79 1.66
C GLY A 79 -3.77 2.70 2.44
N GLY A 80 -3.05 1.96 3.28
CA GLY A 80 -3.65 0.99 4.20
C GLY A 80 -4.53 1.65 5.27
N LYS A 81 -4.04 2.73 5.89
CA LYS A 81 -4.80 3.50 6.91
C LYS A 81 -6.09 4.07 6.33
N GLY A 82 -6.04 4.63 5.15
CA GLY A 82 -7.22 5.21 4.48
C GLY A 82 -8.32 4.20 4.16
N ALA A 83 -8.00 2.91 4.07
CA ALA A 83 -8.97 1.84 3.86
C ALA A 83 -9.68 1.38 5.15
N GLU A 84 -9.13 1.67 6.34
CA GLU A 84 -9.67 1.21 7.63
C GLU A 84 -11.16 1.53 7.84
N PRO A 85 -11.69 2.73 7.48
CA PRO A 85 -13.11 3.01 7.65
C PRO A 85 -14.04 2.02 6.93
N VAL A 86 -13.62 1.51 5.77
CA VAL A 86 -14.41 0.51 5.03
C VAL A 86 -14.35 -0.85 5.71
N TYR A 87 -13.19 -1.27 6.23
CA TYR A 87 -13.07 -2.48 7.03
C TYR A 87 -13.92 -2.41 8.32
N ALA A 88 -14.01 -1.22 8.94
CA ALA A 88 -14.84 -0.99 10.10
C ALA A 88 -16.33 -1.22 9.85
N LEU A 89 -16.84 -0.99 8.62
CA LEU A 89 -18.23 -1.32 8.24
C LEU A 89 -18.54 -2.82 8.36
N TYR A 90 -17.51 -3.67 8.28
CA TYR A 90 -17.62 -5.12 8.46
C TYR A 90 -17.32 -5.56 9.91
N GLY A 91 -17.17 -4.62 10.84
CA GLY A 91 -16.77 -4.92 12.22
C GLY A 91 -15.31 -5.36 12.36
N LEU A 92 -14.47 -5.05 11.40
CA LEU A 92 -13.06 -5.44 11.37
C LEU A 92 -12.15 -4.28 11.78
N GLY A 93 -10.99 -4.61 12.36
CA GLY A 93 -9.94 -3.64 12.67
C GLY A 93 -9.13 -3.24 11.44
N GLY A 94 -8.26 -2.25 11.62
CA GLY A 94 -7.28 -1.82 10.64
C GLY A 94 -5.88 -2.39 10.88
N ILE A 95 -4.83 -1.60 10.55
CA ILE A 95 -3.42 -1.97 10.75
C ILE A 95 -3.11 -2.13 12.25
N GLY A 96 -3.76 -1.33 13.09
CA GLY A 96 -3.58 -1.40 14.55
C GLY A 96 -2.53 -0.44 15.09
N CYS A 97 -2.14 0.58 14.32
CA CYS A 97 -1.29 1.69 14.75
C CYS A 97 -1.71 2.98 14.03
N GLU A 98 -1.47 4.12 14.67
CA GLU A 98 -1.80 5.44 14.11
C GLU A 98 -0.65 5.98 13.25
N GLU A 99 0.57 5.66 13.60
CA GLU A 99 1.77 6.10 12.88
C GLU A 99 2.45 4.92 12.19
N MET A 100 3.20 5.23 11.15
CA MET A 100 3.98 4.23 10.42
C MET A 100 4.96 3.53 11.38
N PRO A 101 4.93 2.18 11.45
CA PRO A 101 5.78 1.45 12.37
C PRO A 101 7.27 1.65 12.07
N PRO A 102 8.14 1.47 13.07
CA PRO A 102 9.57 1.41 12.85
C PRO A 102 9.95 0.30 11.87
N VAL A 103 11.14 0.45 11.27
CA VAL A 103 11.71 -0.55 10.37
C VAL A 103 11.80 -1.91 11.07
N ASP A 104 11.53 -2.98 10.32
CA ASP A 104 11.52 -4.38 10.78
C ASP A 104 10.52 -4.67 11.92
N THR A 105 9.49 -3.83 12.05
CA THR A 105 8.42 -4.01 13.04
C THR A 105 7.07 -4.25 12.34
N PRO A 106 6.72 -5.51 12.00
CA PRO A 106 5.49 -5.81 11.28
C PRO A 106 4.26 -5.69 12.16
N TYR A 107 3.21 -5.07 11.63
CA TYR A 107 1.87 -5.00 12.24
C TYR A 107 0.92 -5.90 11.48
N MET A 108 0.41 -6.95 12.14
CA MET A 108 -0.44 -8.00 11.55
C MET A 108 -1.64 -8.35 12.45
N ASN A 109 -2.05 -7.42 13.31
CA ASN A 109 -3.12 -7.69 14.28
C ASN A 109 -4.50 -7.73 13.63
N GLY A 110 -4.73 -6.88 12.63
CA GLY A 110 -5.96 -6.78 11.86
C GLY A 110 -5.88 -7.44 10.48
N PRO A 111 -6.96 -7.30 9.68
CA PRO A 111 -7.00 -7.79 8.30
C PRO A 111 -6.17 -6.94 7.34
N ILE A 112 -5.79 -5.73 7.72
CA ILE A 112 -4.80 -4.92 6.99
C ILE A 112 -3.48 -5.06 7.74
N ALA A 113 -2.49 -5.67 7.10
CA ALA A 113 -1.14 -5.80 7.65
C ALA A 113 -0.16 -4.87 6.93
N TYR A 114 0.85 -4.43 7.67
CA TYR A 114 1.90 -3.56 7.13
C TYR A 114 3.26 -3.88 7.76
N HIS A 115 4.30 -3.84 6.94
CA HIS A 115 5.67 -3.67 7.42
C HIS A 115 6.47 -2.71 6.53
N ASN A 116 7.48 -2.08 7.12
CA ASN A 116 8.58 -1.44 6.43
C ASN A 116 9.87 -2.18 6.82
N ARG A 117 10.52 -2.85 5.87
CA ARG A 117 11.76 -3.59 6.17
C ARG A 117 13.00 -2.80 5.77
N LYS A 118 14.14 -3.22 6.26
CA LYS A 118 15.45 -2.72 5.86
C LYS A 118 15.77 -3.06 4.41
N GLY A 119 16.50 -2.16 3.73
CA GLY A 119 17.08 -2.39 2.41
C GLY A 119 16.26 -1.84 1.23
N PRO A 120 16.72 -2.14 -0.01
CA PRO A 120 16.24 -1.53 -1.24
C PRO A 120 14.94 -2.17 -1.76
N HIS A 121 14.45 -1.64 -2.89
CA HIS A 121 13.34 -2.21 -3.66
C HIS A 121 13.63 -3.66 -4.08
N ALA A 122 13.03 -4.61 -3.40
CA ALA A 122 13.16 -6.06 -3.66
C ALA A 122 12.06 -6.82 -2.92
N VAL A 123 11.95 -8.12 -3.18
CA VAL A 123 11.25 -9.07 -2.32
C VAL A 123 12.30 -10.02 -1.73
N LEU A 124 12.49 -9.95 -0.42
CA LEU A 124 13.52 -10.67 0.30
C LEU A 124 12.92 -11.83 1.14
N PRO A 125 13.74 -12.74 1.68
CA PRO A 125 13.26 -13.79 2.59
C PRO A 125 12.45 -13.26 3.77
N TYR A 126 12.80 -12.08 4.30
CA TYR A 126 12.03 -11.40 5.34
C TYR A 126 10.57 -11.13 4.92
N ASP A 127 10.36 -10.62 3.69
CA ASP A 127 9.01 -10.35 3.18
C ASP A 127 8.19 -11.64 3.11
N TRP A 128 8.79 -12.71 2.58
CA TRP A 128 8.15 -14.02 2.49
C TRP A 128 7.80 -14.60 3.85
N GLU A 129 8.68 -14.45 4.84
CA GLU A 129 8.38 -14.89 6.20
C GLU A 129 7.14 -14.17 6.75
N GLN A 130 7.07 -12.84 6.60
CA GLN A 130 5.92 -12.08 7.07
C GLN A 130 4.63 -12.41 6.30
N PHE A 131 4.72 -12.58 4.97
CA PHE A 131 3.56 -12.98 4.15
C PHE A 131 3.02 -14.34 4.56
N LEU A 132 3.88 -15.33 4.78
CA LEU A 132 3.48 -16.66 5.21
C LEU A 132 2.86 -16.64 6.61
N ARG A 133 3.45 -15.93 7.56
CA ARG A 133 2.89 -15.76 8.90
C ARG A 133 1.49 -15.15 8.87
N PHE A 134 1.29 -14.14 8.04
CA PHE A 134 -0.02 -13.51 7.87
C PHE A 134 -1.01 -14.44 7.19
N ALA A 135 -0.60 -15.14 6.14
CA ALA A 135 -1.44 -16.11 5.44
C ALA A 135 -1.89 -17.25 6.36
N ASP A 136 -0.98 -17.78 7.17
CA ASP A 136 -1.27 -18.84 8.14
C ASP A 136 -2.37 -18.43 9.13
N LYS A 137 -2.40 -17.17 9.54
CA LYS A 137 -3.43 -16.64 10.44
C LYS A 137 -4.85 -16.77 9.85
N TYR A 138 -4.99 -16.66 8.53
CA TYR A 138 -6.28 -16.67 7.85
C TYR A 138 -6.65 -18.00 7.18
N PHE A 139 -5.68 -18.86 6.89
CA PHE A 139 -5.90 -20.08 6.11
C PHE A 139 -5.73 -21.38 6.93
N LYS A 140 -4.87 -21.40 7.96
CA LYS A 140 -4.64 -22.62 8.76
C LYS A 140 -5.69 -22.84 9.84
N ASN A 141 -6.46 -21.83 10.20
CA ASN A 141 -7.45 -21.89 11.29
C ASN A 141 -8.91 -21.99 10.77
N LYS A 142 -9.08 -22.56 9.59
CA LYS A 142 -10.41 -22.89 9.03
C LYS A 142 -10.67 -24.39 9.09
#